data_6d9656db0d1d64743262d799bca1ed2a
#
_entry.id   6d9656db0d1d64743262d799bca1ed2a
#
_cell.length_a   1.000
_cell.length_b   1.000
_cell.length_c   1.000
_cell.angle_alpha   90.00
_cell.angle_beta   90.00
_cell.angle_gamma   90.00
#
_symmetry.space_group_name_H-M   'P 1'
#
loop_
_entity.id
_entity.type
_entity.pdbx_description
1 polymer ?
#
loop_
_entity_poly.entity_id
_entity_poly.type
_entity_poly.pdbx_seq_one_letter_code
_entity_poly.pdbx_strand_id
1 'polypeptide(L)'
;MSELTSHTTTVEGLTLHWTEIGSGDPVLLLHGWPTSAFLYRNVMPHIAAAGRRAIALDLPGFGKSDKPLDASYSFRFYDRHLSGFLDALELEQTGLVVHDLGGPVGLHWMVGNQDRVSALGLLNTIVQTKQSWAVVAFMLALRIPGLRGLTVSPWGLEMAMKIGTHSPGGSAPEVVAGVQAPFVEKDARKALIKSIAGLHPKGFETFAAAMPSLTIPVCMVYGTGDRILPDVPRVFPRLAAELGLPADRVHALDGCGHFLQEDKPDEVGRLLGAFFGETRSGAPIP
;
A
#
# COMPACT_ATOMS: atom_id res chain seq x y z
N MET A 1 -16.23 19.74 7.27
CA MET A 1 -15.47 18.52 6.87
C MET A 1 -14.04 18.74 7.34
N SER A 2 -13.45 17.77 8.05
CA SER A 2 -12.02 17.84 8.41
C SER A 2 -11.18 17.89 7.13
N GLU A 3 -10.09 18.64 7.15
CA GLU A 3 -9.17 18.81 6.03
C GLU A 3 -8.00 17.83 6.19
N LEU A 4 -7.44 17.35 5.07
CA LEU A 4 -6.21 16.57 5.07
C LEU A 4 -5.05 17.41 5.61
N THR A 5 -4.41 16.96 6.66
CA THR A 5 -3.23 17.60 7.26
C THR A 5 -1.96 16.82 6.96
N SER A 6 -0.84 17.52 6.85
CA SER A 6 0.47 16.98 6.48
C SER A 6 1.45 17.15 7.64
N HIS A 7 2.15 16.07 7.99
CA HIS A 7 3.00 16.01 9.18
C HIS A 7 4.33 15.32 8.88
N THR A 8 5.29 15.49 9.78
CA THR A 8 6.58 14.79 9.74
C THR A 8 7.01 14.37 11.14
N THR A 9 7.70 13.24 11.24
CA THR A 9 8.39 12.80 12.45
C THR A 9 9.73 12.18 12.10
N THR A 10 10.63 12.05 13.07
CA THR A 10 11.92 11.39 12.87
C THR A 10 11.88 10.00 13.48
N VAL A 11 12.17 8.97 12.66
CA VAL A 11 12.26 7.57 13.08
C VAL A 11 13.59 6.99 12.61
N GLU A 12 14.37 6.41 13.50
CA GLU A 12 15.68 5.82 13.18
C GLU A 12 16.60 6.75 12.36
N GLY A 13 16.51 8.06 12.61
CA GLY A 13 17.29 9.07 11.92
C GLY A 13 16.76 9.50 10.54
N LEU A 14 15.62 8.97 10.08
CA LEU A 14 14.95 9.40 8.87
C LEU A 14 13.72 10.24 9.19
N THR A 15 13.52 11.30 8.42
CA THR A 15 12.27 12.06 8.42
C THR A 15 11.22 11.28 7.65
N LEU A 16 10.14 10.89 8.31
CA LEU A 16 8.97 10.28 7.71
C LEU A 16 7.85 11.30 7.61
N HIS A 17 7.22 11.34 6.46
CA HIS A 17 6.07 12.19 6.17
C HIS A 17 4.79 11.36 6.09
N TRP A 18 3.68 11.92 6.59
CA TRP A 18 2.36 11.35 6.40
C TRP A 18 1.30 12.42 6.21
N THR A 19 0.16 12.01 5.70
CA THR A 19 -1.06 12.81 5.71
C THR A 19 -2.12 12.12 6.54
N GLU A 20 -2.97 12.89 7.23
CA GLU A 20 -4.05 12.34 8.03
C GLU A 20 -5.32 13.17 7.96
N ILE A 21 -6.43 12.53 8.31
CA ILE A 21 -7.76 13.14 8.40
C ILE A 21 -8.63 12.35 9.37
N GLY A 22 -9.53 13.05 10.06
CA GLY A 22 -10.47 12.42 10.97
C GLY A 22 -9.92 12.26 12.39
N SER A 23 -10.64 11.49 13.19
CA SER A 23 -10.34 11.20 14.59
C SER A 23 -10.91 9.84 14.97
N GLY A 24 -10.55 9.32 16.14
CA GLY A 24 -10.94 7.98 16.60
C GLY A 24 -9.83 6.96 16.37
N ASP A 25 -10.21 5.67 16.31
CA ASP A 25 -9.22 4.60 16.15
C ASP A 25 -8.46 4.73 14.83
N PRO A 26 -7.13 4.58 14.85
CA PRO A 26 -6.30 4.80 13.67
C PRO A 26 -6.46 3.70 12.61
N VAL A 27 -6.34 4.12 11.35
CA VAL A 27 -6.20 3.24 10.19
C VAL A 27 -4.97 3.71 9.41
N LEU A 28 -3.91 2.92 9.43
CA LEU A 28 -2.68 3.14 8.68
C LEU A 28 -2.83 2.63 7.25
N LEU A 29 -2.55 3.50 6.26
CA LEU A 29 -2.60 3.17 4.85
C LEU A 29 -1.18 3.19 4.25
N LEU A 30 -0.76 2.06 3.70
CA LEU A 30 0.54 1.87 3.07
C LEU A 30 0.38 1.76 1.55
N HIS A 31 0.94 2.73 0.84
CA HIS A 31 0.95 2.80 -0.61
C HIS A 31 1.97 1.84 -1.24
N GLY A 32 1.92 1.70 -2.55
CA GLY A 32 2.86 0.92 -3.32
C GLY A 32 3.79 1.73 -4.22
N TRP A 33 4.47 1.01 -5.09
CA TRP A 33 5.35 1.56 -6.11
C TRP A 33 4.55 2.02 -7.34
N PRO A 34 4.84 3.16 -7.96
CA PRO A 34 5.78 4.22 -7.57
C PRO A 34 5.09 5.41 -6.87
N THR A 35 4.07 5.15 -6.07
CA THR A 35 3.20 6.16 -5.48
C THR A 35 3.66 6.66 -4.11
N SER A 36 2.78 7.31 -3.37
CA SER A 36 2.98 7.88 -2.04
C SER A 36 1.64 7.95 -1.29
N ALA A 37 1.59 8.55 -0.12
CA ALA A 37 0.36 8.88 0.60
C ALA A 37 -0.66 9.63 -0.28
N PHE A 38 -0.19 10.34 -1.30
CA PHE A 38 -1.02 11.03 -2.30
C PHE A 38 -2.08 10.12 -2.94
N LEU A 39 -1.78 8.83 -3.11
CA LEU A 39 -2.70 7.83 -3.68
C LEU A 39 -4.02 7.74 -2.89
N TYR A 40 -3.97 7.95 -1.58
CA TYR A 40 -5.13 7.79 -0.71
C TYR A 40 -5.94 9.07 -0.48
N ARG A 41 -5.54 10.23 -1.07
CA ARG A 41 -6.14 11.54 -0.80
C ARG A 41 -7.67 11.59 -0.95
N ASN A 42 -8.22 10.83 -1.91
CA ASN A 42 -9.66 10.77 -2.18
C ASN A 42 -10.35 9.58 -1.47
N VAL A 43 -9.61 8.65 -0.90
CA VAL A 43 -10.10 7.48 -0.14
C VAL A 43 -10.26 7.81 1.35
N MET A 44 -9.28 8.49 1.93
CA MET A 44 -9.20 8.82 3.36
C MET A 44 -10.42 9.58 3.91
N PRO A 45 -11.05 10.53 3.18
CA PRO A 45 -12.24 11.21 3.67
C PRO A 45 -13.42 10.28 4.01
N HIS A 46 -13.58 9.18 3.28
CA HIS A 46 -14.62 8.18 3.55
C HIS A 46 -14.34 7.35 4.81
N ILE A 47 -13.07 7.02 5.06
CA ILE A 47 -12.63 6.34 6.29
C ILE A 47 -12.84 7.28 7.49
N ALA A 48 -12.50 8.55 7.33
CA ALA A 48 -12.74 9.57 8.36
C ALA A 48 -14.24 9.79 8.64
N ALA A 49 -15.08 9.77 7.61
CA ALA A 49 -16.54 9.88 7.74
C ALA A 49 -17.15 8.69 8.52
N ALA A 50 -16.47 7.54 8.54
CA ALA A 50 -16.83 6.38 9.35
C ALA A 50 -16.34 6.46 10.81
N GLY A 51 -15.83 7.61 11.26
CA GLY A 51 -15.37 7.85 12.63
C GLY A 51 -13.96 7.30 12.92
N ARG A 52 -13.11 7.22 11.89
CA ARG A 52 -11.74 6.73 12.01
C ARG A 52 -10.72 7.85 11.75
N ARG A 53 -9.53 7.73 12.32
CA ARG A 53 -8.37 8.53 12.00
C ARG A 53 -7.60 7.83 10.87
N ALA A 54 -7.78 8.27 9.63
CA ALA A 54 -7.05 7.74 8.49
C ALA A 54 -5.66 8.38 8.40
N ILE A 55 -4.61 7.56 8.36
CA ILE A 55 -3.19 7.97 8.34
C ILE A 55 -2.52 7.32 7.14
N ALA A 56 -2.14 8.09 6.12
CA ALA A 56 -1.40 7.59 4.98
C ALA A 56 0.08 7.97 5.10
N LEU A 57 0.94 6.96 5.27
CA LEU A 57 2.38 7.13 5.43
C LEU A 57 3.06 7.13 4.06
N ASP A 58 3.95 8.08 3.84
CA ASP A 58 4.97 7.97 2.81
C ASP A 58 6.06 7.02 3.31
N LEU A 59 6.13 5.82 2.75
CA LEU A 59 7.19 4.86 3.10
C LEU A 59 8.58 5.46 2.88
N PRO A 60 9.60 5.10 3.69
CA PRO A 60 10.99 5.48 3.40
C PRO A 60 11.37 5.17 1.94
N GLY A 61 11.94 6.14 1.25
CA GLY A 61 12.23 6.04 -0.19
C GLY A 61 11.16 6.62 -1.11
N PHE A 62 10.01 7.05 -0.58
CA PHE A 62 8.86 7.51 -1.34
C PHE A 62 8.34 8.88 -0.86
N GLY A 63 7.44 9.46 -1.64
CA GLY A 63 6.71 10.67 -1.28
C GLY A 63 7.63 11.79 -0.80
N LYS A 64 7.29 12.39 0.32
CA LYS A 64 8.07 13.43 1.02
C LYS A 64 8.95 12.85 2.14
N SER A 65 8.89 11.55 2.42
CA SER A 65 9.82 10.88 3.33
C SER A 65 11.24 10.85 2.77
N ASP A 66 12.24 10.72 3.66
CA ASP A 66 13.64 10.61 3.29
C ASP A 66 13.91 9.41 2.38
N LYS A 67 14.90 9.59 1.50
CA LYS A 67 15.27 8.63 0.44
C LYS A 67 16.75 8.25 0.52
N PRO A 68 17.20 7.61 1.64
CA PRO A 68 18.62 7.33 1.86
C PRO A 68 19.16 6.35 0.81
N LEU A 69 20.27 6.72 0.17
CA LEU A 69 20.88 5.87 -0.85
C LEU A 69 21.76 4.75 -0.27
N ASP A 70 22.13 4.84 0.98
CA ASP A 70 22.89 3.84 1.73
C ASP A 70 22.01 2.80 2.44
N ALA A 71 20.70 3.04 2.54
CA ALA A 71 19.75 2.10 3.14
C ALA A 71 19.62 0.81 2.32
N SER A 72 19.35 -0.29 3.03
CA SER A 72 19.14 -1.61 2.42
C SER A 72 17.77 -1.77 1.76
N TYR A 73 16.76 -1.02 2.20
CA TYR A 73 15.35 -1.17 1.82
C TYR A 73 14.84 -2.62 1.97
N SER A 74 15.42 -3.37 2.91
CA SER A 74 15.01 -4.73 3.24
C SER A 74 13.71 -4.75 4.05
N PHE A 75 13.05 -5.90 4.16
CA PHE A 75 11.90 -6.06 5.05
C PHE A 75 12.21 -5.57 6.48
N ARG A 76 13.35 -5.97 7.05
CA ARG A 76 13.79 -5.52 8.38
C ARG A 76 13.98 -4.00 8.46
N PHE A 77 14.40 -3.36 7.39
CA PHE A 77 14.49 -1.90 7.33
C PHE A 77 13.10 -1.29 7.44
N TYR A 78 12.13 -1.75 6.66
CA TYR A 78 10.76 -1.27 6.72
C TYR A 78 10.08 -1.61 8.06
N ASP A 79 10.26 -2.81 8.60
CA ASP A 79 9.69 -3.23 9.88
C ASP A 79 10.07 -2.27 11.02
N ARG A 80 11.35 -1.89 11.10
CA ARG A 80 11.82 -0.93 12.12
C ARG A 80 11.18 0.44 11.97
N HIS A 81 11.06 0.91 10.72
CA HIS A 81 10.47 2.24 10.47
C HIS A 81 8.95 2.24 10.68
N LEU A 82 8.24 1.16 10.38
CA LEU A 82 6.82 1.03 10.67
C LEU A 82 6.56 0.97 12.18
N SER A 83 7.31 0.15 12.91
CA SER A 83 7.21 0.10 14.38
C SER A 83 7.53 1.45 15.01
N GLY A 84 8.67 2.05 14.65
CA GLY A 84 9.07 3.35 15.17
C GLY A 84 8.11 4.49 14.77
N PHE A 85 7.46 4.41 13.61
CA PHE A 85 6.44 5.37 13.21
C PHE A 85 5.20 5.29 14.11
N LEU A 86 4.69 4.09 14.37
CA LEU A 86 3.56 3.90 15.28
C LEU A 86 3.91 4.32 16.71
N ASP A 87 5.14 4.01 17.17
CA ASP A 87 5.63 4.41 18.49
C ASP A 87 5.75 5.94 18.61
N ALA A 88 6.24 6.61 17.56
CA ALA A 88 6.34 8.09 17.53
C ALA A 88 4.97 8.79 17.54
N LEU A 89 3.92 8.11 17.09
CA LEU A 89 2.53 8.59 17.13
C LEU A 89 1.76 8.06 18.36
N GLU A 90 2.41 7.34 19.27
CA GLU A 90 1.81 6.71 20.45
C GLU A 90 0.61 5.80 20.10
N LEU A 91 0.70 5.08 18.96
CA LEU A 91 -0.33 4.19 18.50
C LEU A 91 0.00 2.74 18.91
N GLU A 92 -0.71 2.22 19.90
CA GLU A 92 -0.57 0.82 20.34
C GLU A 92 -1.12 -0.15 19.30
N GLN A 93 -2.26 0.18 18.69
CA GLN A 93 -2.94 -0.66 17.70
C GLN A 93 -3.49 0.20 16.56
N THR A 94 -3.56 -0.36 15.34
CA THR A 94 -4.11 0.31 14.15
C THR A 94 -4.83 -0.69 13.24
N GLY A 95 -5.84 -0.24 12.51
CA GLY A 95 -6.25 -0.89 11.27
C GLY A 95 -5.14 -0.74 10.24
N LEU A 96 -4.93 -1.70 9.38
CA LEU A 96 -3.89 -1.68 8.35
C LEU A 96 -4.51 -1.83 6.96
N VAL A 97 -4.26 -0.88 6.07
CA VAL A 97 -4.60 -0.97 4.65
C VAL A 97 -3.31 -1.04 3.85
N VAL A 98 -3.20 -2.01 2.96
CA VAL A 98 -2.01 -2.20 2.13
C VAL A 98 -2.35 -2.30 0.66
N HIS A 99 -1.54 -1.68 -0.19
CA HIS A 99 -1.65 -1.68 -1.64
C HIS A 99 -0.29 -1.95 -2.29
N ASP A 100 -0.24 -2.75 -3.34
CA ASP A 100 0.96 -3.04 -4.15
C ASP A 100 2.18 -3.41 -3.28
N LEU A 101 3.29 -2.66 -3.35
CA LEU A 101 4.50 -2.84 -2.52
C LEU A 101 4.22 -2.66 -1.02
N GLY A 102 3.25 -1.82 -0.66
CA GLY A 102 2.81 -1.68 0.73
C GLY A 102 2.28 -2.99 1.33
N GLY A 103 1.81 -3.92 0.47
CA GLY A 103 1.41 -5.25 0.90
C GLY A 103 2.57 -6.07 1.45
N PRO A 104 3.57 -6.47 0.64
CA PRO A 104 4.74 -7.16 1.14
C PRO A 104 5.37 -6.51 2.38
N VAL A 105 5.50 -5.18 2.39
CA VAL A 105 6.06 -4.42 3.51
C VAL A 105 5.18 -4.52 4.76
N GLY A 106 3.90 -4.17 4.63
CA GLY A 106 2.97 -4.15 5.77
C GLY A 106 2.63 -5.55 6.29
N LEU A 107 2.46 -6.53 5.39
CA LEU A 107 2.19 -7.92 5.79
C LEU A 107 3.38 -8.58 6.48
N HIS A 108 4.61 -8.32 6.02
CA HIS A 108 5.80 -8.83 6.69
C HIS A 108 5.92 -8.25 8.11
N TRP A 109 5.75 -6.94 8.25
CA TRP A 109 5.74 -6.27 9.55
C TRP A 109 4.62 -6.83 10.47
N MET A 110 3.41 -6.98 9.94
CA MET A 110 2.24 -7.47 10.68
C MET A 110 2.48 -8.86 11.28
N VAL A 111 3.16 -9.76 10.58
CA VAL A 111 3.44 -11.13 11.09
C VAL A 111 4.22 -11.09 12.40
N GLY A 112 5.14 -10.15 12.55
CA GLY A 112 5.89 -9.95 13.79
C GLY A 112 5.21 -9.05 14.84
N ASN A 113 4.04 -8.46 14.51
CA ASN A 113 3.36 -7.43 15.31
C ASN A 113 1.83 -7.60 15.25
N GLN A 114 1.31 -8.83 15.34
CA GLN A 114 -0.12 -9.12 15.16
C GLN A 114 -1.00 -8.43 16.19
N ASP A 115 -0.52 -8.25 17.40
CA ASP A 115 -1.17 -7.52 18.50
C ASP A 115 -1.35 -6.02 18.19
N ARG A 116 -0.57 -5.48 17.27
CA ARG A 116 -0.65 -4.08 16.83
C ARG A 116 -1.61 -3.86 15.65
N VAL A 117 -2.22 -4.90 15.10
CA VAL A 117 -3.13 -4.78 13.95
C VAL A 117 -4.53 -5.26 14.33
N SER A 118 -5.51 -4.37 14.34
CA SER A 118 -6.89 -4.67 14.69
C SER A 118 -7.71 -5.24 13.54
N ALA A 119 -7.40 -4.88 12.31
CA ALA A 119 -8.09 -5.32 11.10
C ALA A 119 -7.23 -5.03 9.86
N LEU A 120 -7.41 -5.80 8.77
CA LEU A 120 -6.59 -5.73 7.56
C LEU A 120 -7.45 -5.47 6.32
N GLY A 121 -7.12 -4.40 5.57
CA GLY A 121 -7.63 -4.12 4.23
C GLY A 121 -6.58 -4.46 3.17
N LEU A 122 -6.89 -5.34 2.24
CA LEU A 122 -6.02 -5.73 1.12
C LEU A 122 -6.53 -5.08 -0.16
N LEU A 123 -5.69 -4.24 -0.80
CA LEU A 123 -5.97 -3.59 -2.07
C LEU A 123 -4.92 -4.02 -3.10
N ASN A 124 -5.31 -4.65 -4.20
CA ASN A 124 -4.42 -5.04 -5.32
C ASN A 124 -2.95 -5.23 -4.92
N THR A 125 -2.66 -6.25 -4.12
CA THR A 125 -1.32 -6.49 -3.56
C THR A 125 -0.89 -7.94 -3.65
N ILE A 126 0.38 -8.17 -3.35
CA ILE A 126 1.01 -9.49 -3.35
C ILE A 126 0.81 -10.15 -1.98
N VAL A 127 0.08 -11.27 -1.94
CA VAL A 127 -0.20 -12.05 -0.73
C VAL A 127 0.40 -13.47 -0.76
N GLN A 128 1.18 -13.78 -1.79
CA GLN A 128 1.76 -15.11 -2.03
C GLN A 128 3.22 -15.03 -2.48
N THR A 129 3.92 -16.15 -2.43
CA THR A 129 5.32 -16.24 -2.87
C THR A 129 5.50 -16.26 -4.38
N LYS A 130 4.55 -16.89 -5.09
CA LYS A 130 4.60 -16.99 -6.55
C LYS A 130 4.26 -15.66 -7.19
N GLN A 131 5.24 -15.04 -7.82
CA GLN A 131 5.05 -13.79 -8.53
C GLN A 131 4.40 -14.00 -9.89
N SER A 132 3.58 -13.04 -10.32
CA SER A 132 3.02 -13.02 -11.68
C SER A 132 4.12 -12.81 -12.72
N TRP A 133 3.85 -13.19 -13.97
CA TRP A 133 4.77 -12.96 -15.08
C TRP A 133 5.11 -11.47 -15.25
N ALA A 134 4.15 -10.60 -14.99
CA ALA A 134 4.33 -9.15 -15.12
C ALA A 134 5.31 -8.60 -14.09
N VAL A 135 5.20 -9.03 -12.82
CA VAL A 135 6.17 -8.70 -11.76
C VAL A 135 7.56 -9.22 -12.12
N VAL A 136 7.67 -10.47 -12.59
CA VAL A 136 8.97 -11.04 -13.01
C VAL A 136 9.58 -10.24 -14.15
N ALA A 137 8.80 -9.90 -15.18
CA ALA A 137 9.26 -9.08 -16.31
C ALA A 137 9.73 -7.68 -15.84
N PHE A 138 8.97 -7.05 -14.95
CA PHE A 138 9.35 -5.76 -14.36
C PHE A 138 10.65 -5.85 -13.56
N MET A 139 10.82 -6.88 -12.72
CA MET A 139 12.04 -7.12 -11.96
C MET A 139 13.26 -7.37 -12.85
N LEU A 140 13.07 -8.06 -13.99
CA LEU A 140 14.13 -8.25 -15.00
C LEU A 140 14.49 -6.93 -15.68
N ALA A 141 13.51 -6.10 -16.04
CA ALA A 141 13.75 -4.78 -16.63
C ALA A 141 14.60 -3.89 -15.71
N LEU A 142 14.37 -3.93 -14.40
CA LEU A 142 15.17 -3.19 -13.41
C LEU A 142 16.64 -3.65 -13.31
N ARG A 143 16.97 -4.88 -13.76
CA ARG A 143 18.35 -5.38 -13.79
C ARG A 143 19.16 -4.87 -14.99
N ILE A 144 18.48 -4.43 -16.04
CA ILE A 144 19.12 -3.93 -17.27
C ILE A 144 19.31 -2.41 -17.13
N PRO A 145 20.54 -1.87 -17.10
CA PRO A 145 20.82 -0.46 -16.78
C PRO A 145 20.00 0.55 -17.60
N GLY A 146 19.87 0.35 -18.91
CA GLY A 146 19.10 1.23 -19.80
C GLY A 146 17.60 1.19 -19.49
N LEU A 147 17.02 -0.01 -19.39
CA LEU A 147 15.60 -0.20 -19.06
C LEU A 147 15.27 0.29 -17.66
N ARG A 148 16.15 0.03 -16.69
CA ARG A 148 16.01 0.52 -15.32
C ARG A 148 15.87 2.03 -15.25
N GLY A 149 16.73 2.77 -15.98
CA GLY A 149 16.65 4.22 -16.05
C GLY A 149 15.37 4.72 -16.71
N LEU A 150 14.91 4.04 -17.74
CA LEU A 150 13.65 4.36 -18.43
C LEU A 150 12.44 4.12 -17.52
N THR A 151 12.41 3.01 -16.80
CA THR A 151 11.29 2.63 -15.90
C THR A 151 11.02 3.68 -14.82
N VAL A 152 12.07 4.30 -14.26
CA VAL A 152 11.94 5.34 -13.22
C VAL A 152 12.06 6.76 -13.77
N SER A 153 12.09 6.95 -15.09
CA SER A 153 12.00 8.26 -15.72
C SER A 153 10.60 8.84 -15.59
N PRO A 154 10.40 10.16 -15.77
CA PRO A 154 9.04 10.74 -15.81
C PRO A 154 8.11 10.01 -16.78
N TRP A 155 8.60 9.67 -17.98
CA TRP A 155 7.85 8.87 -18.94
C TRP A 155 7.50 7.47 -18.41
N GLY A 156 8.45 6.78 -17.76
CA GLY A 156 8.22 5.45 -17.18
C GLY A 156 7.18 5.46 -16.06
N LEU A 157 7.22 6.48 -15.21
CA LEU A 157 6.23 6.67 -14.14
C LEU A 157 4.84 6.97 -14.70
N GLU A 158 4.74 7.80 -15.74
CA GLU A 158 3.50 8.05 -16.47
C GLU A 158 2.95 6.76 -17.09
N MET A 159 3.81 5.96 -17.74
CA MET A 159 3.41 4.66 -18.31
C MET A 159 2.94 3.68 -17.24
N ALA A 160 3.56 3.65 -16.06
CA ALA A 160 3.09 2.83 -14.94
C ALA A 160 1.67 3.22 -14.53
N MET A 161 1.39 4.52 -14.40
CA MET A 161 0.04 5.02 -14.10
C MET A 161 -0.95 4.68 -15.21
N LYS A 162 -0.57 4.87 -16.47
CA LYS A 162 -1.41 4.55 -17.63
C LYS A 162 -1.75 3.06 -17.77
N ILE A 163 -0.80 2.18 -17.46
CA ILE A 163 -1.01 0.71 -17.47
C ILE A 163 -1.88 0.30 -16.28
N GLY A 164 -1.64 0.92 -15.12
CA GLY A 164 -2.27 0.54 -13.86
C GLY A 164 -3.67 1.10 -13.65
N THR A 165 -4.10 2.13 -14.39
CA THR A 165 -5.48 2.63 -14.35
C THR A 165 -6.33 2.03 -15.46
N HIS A 166 -7.64 1.92 -15.22
CA HIS A 166 -8.59 1.40 -16.20
C HIS A 166 -9.13 2.48 -17.14
N SER A 167 -9.09 3.73 -16.72
CA SER A 167 -9.63 4.88 -17.47
C SER A 167 -9.10 4.94 -18.90
N PRO A 168 -9.98 5.12 -19.93
CA PRO A 168 -9.55 5.37 -21.29
C PRO A 168 -8.64 6.62 -21.35
N GLY A 169 -7.40 6.45 -21.83
CA GLY A 169 -6.42 7.54 -21.86
C GLY A 169 -5.45 7.57 -20.67
N GLY A 170 -5.67 6.74 -19.64
CA GLY A 170 -4.83 6.67 -18.45
C GLY A 170 -5.23 7.65 -17.34
N SER A 171 -4.36 7.87 -16.38
CA SER A 171 -4.58 8.79 -15.27
C SER A 171 -4.58 10.25 -15.75
N ALA A 172 -5.36 11.10 -15.08
CA ALA A 172 -5.38 12.53 -15.34
C ALA A 172 -3.99 13.16 -15.16
N PRO A 173 -3.65 14.24 -15.91
CA PRO A 173 -2.32 14.85 -15.83
C PRO A 173 -1.88 15.27 -14.42
N GLU A 174 -2.81 15.75 -13.60
CA GLU A 174 -2.56 16.15 -12.21
C GLU A 174 -2.21 14.95 -11.32
N VAL A 175 -2.77 13.76 -11.59
CA VAL A 175 -2.43 12.52 -10.89
C VAL A 175 -1.02 12.09 -11.26
N VAL A 176 -0.69 12.11 -12.55
CA VAL A 176 0.66 11.80 -13.05
C VAL A 176 1.68 12.75 -12.44
N ALA A 177 1.40 14.05 -12.43
CA ALA A 177 2.26 15.06 -11.82
C ALA A 177 2.46 14.82 -10.32
N GLY A 178 1.39 14.47 -9.59
CA GLY A 178 1.47 14.12 -8.16
C GLY A 178 2.36 12.91 -7.87
N VAL A 179 2.30 11.88 -8.73
CA VAL A 179 3.16 10.69 -8.63
C VAL A 179 4.61 11.00 -9.00
N GLN A 180 4.84 11.86 -9.97
CA GLN A 180 6.19 12.22 -10.43
C GLN A 180 6.92 13.21 -9.49
N ALA A 181 6.17 14.08 -8.81
CA ALA A 181 6.73 15.16 -7.99
C ALA A 181 7.80 14.71 -6.97
N PRO A 182 7.67 13.57 -6.25
CA PRO A 182 8.70 13.11 -5.32
C PRO A 182 9.99 12.60 -5.98
N PHE A 183 9.99 12.38 -7.32
CA PHE A 183 11.05 11.69 -8.07
C PHE A 183 11.68 12.57 -9.15
N VAL A 184 11.61 13.89 -9.02
CA VAL A 184 12.27 14.83 -9.93
C VAL A 184 13.78 14.63 -9.90
N GLU A 185 14.36 14.48 -8.71
CA GLU A 185 15.79 14.30 -8.52
C GLU A 185 16.27 12.89 -8.89
N LYS A 186 17.49 12.79 -9.44
CA LYS A 186 18.10 11.50 -9.84
C LYS A 186 18.25 10.54 -8.66
N ASP A 187 18.59 11.06 -7.49
CA ASP A 187 18.81 10.25 -6.29
C ASP A 187 17.49 9.71 -5.73
N ALA A 188 16.41 10.47 -5.81
CA ALA A 188 15.07 9.97 -5.49
C ALA A 188 14.68 8.80 -6.40
N ARG A 189 14.99 8.86 -7.71
CA ARG A 189 14.77 7.73 -8.63
C ARG A 189 15.65 6.52 -8.35
N LYS A 190 16.89 6.72 -7.85
CA LYS A 190 17.73 5.60 -7.40
C LYS A 190 17.16 4.92 -6.17
N ALA A 191 16.65 5.69 -5.20
CA ALA A 191 15.96 5.15 -4.03
C ALA A 191 14.73 4.32 -4.43
N LEU A 192 13.95 4.80 -5.41
CA LEU A 192 12.80 4.09 -5.95
C LEU A 192 13.17 2.71 -6.54
N ILE A 193 14.33 2.57 -7.19
CA ILE A 193 14.84 1.28 -7.65
C ILE A 193 15.26 0.40 -6.46
N LYS A 194 15.95 0.98 -5.48
CA LYS A 194 16.43 0.25 -4.31
C LYS A 194 15.30 -0.29 -3.45
N SER A 195 14.17 0.42 -3.36
CA SER A 195 13.02 0.02 -2.55
C SER A 195 12.44 -1.34 -2.96
N ILE A 196 12.49 -1.67 -4.25
CA ILE A 196 12.08 -2.99 -4.75
C ILE A 196 13.22 -4.00 -4.63
N ALA A 197 14.43 -3.60 -5.06
CA ALA A 197 15.57 -4.51 -5.09
C ALA A 197 16.00 -5.01 -3.70
N GLY A 198 15.65 -4.27 -2.64
CA GLY A 198 15.96 -4.62 -1.25
C GLY A 198 15.07 -5.72 -0.66
N LEU A 199 13.92 -6.02 -1.28
CA LEU A 199 12.99 -7.03 -0.76
C LEU A 199 13.41 -8.44 -1.17
N HIS A 200 13.94 -9.18 -0.20
CA HIS A 200 14.43 -10.54 -0.44
C HIS A 200 13.30 -11.58 -0.49
N PRO A 201 13.36 -12.62 -1.37
CA PRO A 201 12.32 -13.66 -1.50
C PRO A 201 11.86 -14.30 -0.20
N LYS A 202 12.75 -14.55 0.77
CA LYS A 202 12.40 -15.11 2.08
C LYS A 202 11.35 -14.31 2.85
N GLY A 203 11.32 -12.98 2.72
CA GLY A 203 10.31 -12.15 3.35
C GLY A 203 8.91 -12.42 2.81
N PHE A 204 8.81 -12.69 1.50
CA PHE A 204 7.54 -13.10 0.88
C PHE A 204 7.08 -14.46 1.40
N GLU A 205 7.99 -15.41 1.63
CA GLU A 205 7.68 -16.72 2.24
C GLU A 205 7.12 -16.55 3.65
N THR A 206 7.70 -15.63 4.44
CA THR A 206 7.31 -15.37 5.83
C THR A 206 5.85 -14.96 5.94
N PHE A 207 5.43 -13.90 5.25
CA PHE A 207 4.05 -13.45 5.37
C PHE A 207 3.06 -14.35 4.62
N ALA A 208 3.44 -14.92 3.46
CA ALA A 208 2.56 -15.79 2.70
C ALA A 208 2.19 -17.07 3.49
N ALA A 209 3.12 -17.60 4.30
CA ALA A 209 2.86 -18.73 5.17
C ALA A 209 1.89 -18.38 6.31
N ALA A 210 1.90 -17.14 6.78
CA ALA A 210 1.03 -16.67 7.87
C ALA A 210 -0.39 -16.29 7.39
N MET A 211 -0.55 -15.91 6.11
CA MET A 211 -1.84 -15.41 5.59
C MET A 211 -3.03 -16.34 5.86
N PRO A 212 -2.97 -17.67 5.63
CA PRO A 212 -4.11 -18.56 5.87
C PRO A 212 -4.52 -18.71 7.35
N SER A 213 -3.67 -18.28 8.29
CA SER A 213 -3.90 -18.41 9.73
C SER A 213 -4.25 -17.08 10.42
N LEU A 214 -4.57 -16.04 9.65
CA LEU A 214 -4.97 -14.76 10.21
C LEU A 214 -6.28 -14.88 10.99
N THR A 215 -6.29 -14.34 12.20
CA THR A 215 -7.46 -14.30 13.09
C THR A 215 -8.13 -12.95 13.18
N ILE A 216 -7.47 -11.90 12.64
CA ILE A 216 -8.03 -10.55 12.59
C ILE A 216 -9.04 -10.41 11.44
N PRO A 217 -10.03 -9.50 11.54
CA PRO A 217 -10.93 -9.20 10.43
C PRO A 217 -10.16 -8.77 9.17
N VAL A 218 -10.55 -9.33 8.01
CA VAL A 218 -9.93 -8.99 6.71
C VAL A 218 -11.01 -8.53 5.74
N CYS A 219 -10.70 -7.48 4.97
CA CYS A 219 -11.48 -7.03 3.83
C CYS A 219 -10.56 -6.99 2.59
N MET A 220 -11.06 -7.47 1.46
CA MET A 220 -10.37 -7.47 0.18
C MET A 220 -11.13 -6.62 -0.83
N VAL A 221 -10.46 -5.64 -1.43
CA VAL A 221 -11.01 -4.83 -2.52
C VAL A 221 -10.01 -4.87 -3.67
N TYR A 222 -10.45 -5.28 -4.86
CA TYR A 222 -9.55 -5.41 -6.00
C TYR A 222 -10.21 -5.07 -7.33
N GLY A 223 -9.42 -4.48 -8.23
CA GLY A 223 -9.82 -4.22 -9.61
C GLY A 223 -9.69 -5.48 -10.45
N THR A 224 -10.75 -5.83 -11.19
CA THR A 224 -10.75 -7.01 -12.08
C THR A 224 -9.87 -6.83 -13.31
N GLY A 225 -9.53 -5.57 -13.64
CA GLY A 225 -8.68 -5.20 -14.78
C GLY A 225 -7.23 -4.89 -14.44
N ASP A 226 -6.71 -5.38 -13.30
CA ASP A 226 -5.32 -5.15 -12.90
C ASP A 226 -4.32 -5.74 -13.90
N ARG A 227 -3.54 -4.86 -14.57
CA ARG A 227 -2.51 -5.23 -15.55
C ARG A 227 -1.11 -5.28 -14.95
N ILE A 228 -0.93 -4.77 -13.73
CA ILE A 228 0.34 -4.80 -12.98
C ILE A 228 0.43 -6.09 -12.17
N LEU A 229 -0.64 -6.46 -11.48
CA LEU A 229 -0.79 -7.72 -10.74
C LEU A 229 -1.94 -8.57 -11.32
N PRO A 230 -1.80 -9.11 -12.54
CA PRO A 230 -2.90 -9.75 -13.28
C PRO A 230 -3.39 -11.06 -12.64
N ASP A 231 -2.74 -11.54 -11.62
CA ASP A 231 -3.13 -12.73 -10.84
C ASP A 231 -4.02 -12.42 -9.63
N VAL A 232 -4.14 -11.16 -9.21
CA VAL A 232 -4.97 -10.75 -8.06
C VAL A 232 -6.42 -11.22 -8.18
N PRO A 233 -7.12 -11.10 -9.34
CA PRO A 233 -8.49 -11.56 -9.48
C PRO A 233 -8.69 -13.08 -9.27
N ARG A 234 -7.61 -13.86 -9.32
CA ARG A 234 -7.61 -15.30 -9.02
C ARG A 234 -7.13 -15.60 -7.61
N VAL A 235 -6.13 -14.84 -7.13
CA VAL A 235 -5.47 -15.09 -5.85
C VAL A 235 -6.34 -14.63 -4.68
N PHE A 236 -6.98 -13.46 -4.78
CA PHE A 236 -7.79 -12.92 -3.69
C PHE A 236 -9.03 -13.79 -3.36
N PRO A 237 -9.85 -14.23 -4.33
CA PRO A 237 -10.95 -15.14 -4.03
C PRO A 237 -10.51 -16.47 -3.42
N ARG A 238 -9.36 -16.99 -3.85
CA ARG A 238 -8.79 -18.21 -3.27
C ARG A 238 -8.39 -17.99 -1.81
N LEU A 239 -7.64 -16.92 -1.51
CA LEU A 239 -7.25 -16.58 -0.14
C LEU A 239 -8.49 -16.31 0.74
N ALA A 240 -9.51 -15.63 0.20
CA ALA A 240 -10.76 -15.39 0.90
C ALA A 240 -11.46 -16.70 1.30
N ALA A 241 -11.47 -17.69 0.39
CA ALA A 241 -12.00 -19.01 0.70
C ALA A 241 -11.17 -19.77 1.75
N GLU A 242 -9.84 -19.67 1.69
CA GLU A 242 -8.92 -20.25 2.69
C GLU A 242 -9.11 -19.63 4.08
N LEU A 243 -9.42 -18.31 4.15
CA LEU A 243 -9.72 -17.58 5.39
C LEU A 243 -11.17 -17.72 5.84
N GLY A 244 -12.04 -18.33 5.05
CA GLY A 244 -13.48 -18.42 5.34
C GLY A 244 -14.17 -17.05 5.38
N LEU A 245 -13.68 -16.07 4.59
CA LEU A 245 -14.26 -14.73 4.60
C LEU A 245 -15.69 -14.72 4.04
N PRO A 246 -16.63 -14.01 4.68
CA PRO A 246 -17.96 -13.83 4.13
C PRO A 246 -17.93 -12.96 2.86
N ALA A 247 -18.94 -13.11 1.99
CA ALA A 247 -18.96 -12.48 0.68
C ALA A 247 -18.93 -10.94 0.72
N ASP A 248 -19.45 -10.34 1.78
CA ASP A 248 -19.46 -8.89 2.03
C ASP A 248 -18.09 -8.34 2.48
N ARG A 249 -17.07 -9.17 2.52
CA ARG A 249 -15.67 -8.80 2.80
C ARG A 249 -14.76 -8.91 1.56
N VAL A 250 -15.31 -9.31 0.41
CA VAL A 250 -14.54 -9.54 -0.81
C VAL A 250 -15.19 -8.82 -1.98
N HIS A 251 -14.59 -7.72 -2.40
CA HIS A 251 -15.15 -6.80 -3.38
C HIS A 251 -14.31 -6.77 -4.66
N ALA A 252 -14.85 -7.37 -5.72
CA ALA A 252 -14.29 -7.28 -7.07
C ALA A 252 -14.88 -6.07 -7.78
N LEU A 253 -14.05 -5.10 -8.15
CA LEU A 253 -14.47 -3.87 -8.80
C LEU A 253 -14.25 -3.96 -10.32
N ASP A 254 -15.33 -4.09 -11.07
CA ASP A 254 -15.27 -4.01 -12.53
C ASP A 254 -14.93 -2.59 -12.99
N GLY A 255 -14.20 -2.46 -14.09
CA GLY A 255 -13.75 -1.17 -14.60
C GLY A 255 -12.69 -0.51 -13.72
N CYS A 256 -12.00 -1.29 -12.89
CA CYS A 256 -10.86 -0.86 -12.09
C CYS A 256 -9.60 -1.62 -12.48
N GLY A 257 -8.50 -0.89 -12.55
CA GLY A 257 -7.15 -1.44 -12.71
C GLY A 257 -6.44 -1.64 -11.38
N HIS A 258 -5.12 -1.55 -11.45
CA HIS A 258 -4.22 -1.66 -10.29
C HIS A 258 -4.38 -0.48 -9.31
N PHE A 259 -4.45 0.75 -9.82
CA PHE A 259 -4.65 1.95 -9.01
C PHE A 259 -6.16 2.24 -8.81
N LEU A 260 -6.84 1.31 -8.13
CA LEU A 260 -8.28 1.40 -7.87
C LEU A 260 -8.65 2.66 -7.08
N GLN A 261 -7.73 3.23 -6.32
CA GLN A 261 -7.88 4.50 -5.60
C GLN A 261 -8.00 5.70 -6.54
N GLU A 262 -7.53 5.58 -7.79
CA GLU A 262 -7.67 6.59 -8.83
C GLU A 262 -8.88 6.30 -9.74
N ASP A 263 -9.16 5.02 -10.01
CA ASP A 263 -10.28 4.63 -10.87
C ASP A 263 -11.64 4.80 -10.18
N LYS A 264 -11.74 4.42 -8.90
CA LYS A 264 -12.99 4.43 -8.12
C LYS A 264 -12.77 4.83 -6.65
N PRO A 265 -12.24 6.03 -6.37
CA PRO A 265 -11.87 6.46 -5.02
C PRO A 265 -13.03 6.41 -4.02
N ASP A 266 -14.23 6.87 -4.44
CA ASP A 266 -15.41 6.90 -3.59
C ASP A 266 -15.91 5.50 -3.22
N GLU A 267 -15.88 4.56 -4.17
CA GLU A 267 -16.30 3.18 -3.93
C GLU A 267 -15.32 2.47 -3.00
N VAL A 268 -14.02 2.56 -3.27
CA VAL A 268 -12.96 2.02 -2.42
C VAL A 268 -13.02 2.62 -1.02
N GLY A 269 -13.18 3.94 -0.94
CA GLY A 269 -13.27 4.66 0.32
C GLY A 269 -14.48 4.24 1.16
N ARG A 270 -15.66 4.12 0.54
CA ARG A 270 -16.87 3.66 1.23
C ARG A 270 -16.75 2.23 1.74
N LEU A 271 -16.20 1.32 0.96
CA LEU A 271 -15.98 -0.08 1.35
C LEU A 271 -15.04 -0.18 2.55
N LEU A 272 -13.90 0.52 2.51
CA LEU A 272 -12.96 0.56 3.63
C LEU A 272 -13.57 1.27 4.85
N GLY A 273 -14.29 2.38 4.65
CA GLY A 273 -14.95 3.11 5.72
C GLY A 273 -16.00 2.23 6.43
N ALA A 274 -16.84 1.52 5.69
CA ALA A 274 -17.80 0.58 6.25
C ALA A 274 -17.10 -0.54 7.04
N PHE A 275 -16.07 -1.16 6.46
CA PHE A 275 -15.31 -2.22 7.10
C PHE A 275 -14.67 -1.77 8.42
N PHE A 276 -13.88 -0.70 8.38
CA PHE A 276 -13.22 -0.21 9.59
C PHE A 276 -14.20 0.43 10.59
N GLY A 277 -15.32 0.97 10.14
CA GLY A 277 -16.38 1.49 11.01
C GLY A 277 -17.00 0.41 11.91
N GLU A 278 -17.10 -0.82 11.43
CA GLU A 278 -17.61 -1.98 12.17
C GLU A 278 -16.56 -2.61 13.09
N THR A 279 -15.28 -2.55 12.73
CA THR A 279 -14.18 -3.14 13.51
C THR A 279 -13.73 -2.18 14.61
N ARG A 280 -14.21 -2.36 15.85
CA ARG A 280 -13.76 -1.56 17.00
C ARG A 280 -12.47 -2.13 17.58
N SER A 281 -11.53 -1.26 17.95
CA SER A 281 -10.36 -1.64 18.74
C SER A 281 -10.84 -2.26 20.07
N GLY A 282 -10.37 -3.49 20.37
CA GLY A 282 -10.72 -4.17 21.63
C GLY A 282 -12.05 -4.94 21.66
N ALA A 283 -12.79 -5.08 20.54
CA ALA A 283 -13.91 -6.00 20.50
C ALA A 283 -13.38 -7.45 20.38
N PRO A 284 -13.85 -8.40 21.21
CA PRO A 284 -13.50 -9.80 21.03
C PRO A 284 -13.98 -10.27 19.65
N ILE A 285 -13.12 -10.99 18.94
CA ILE A 285 -13.43 -11.65 17.67
C ILE A 285 -14.50 -12.70 17.95
N PRO A 286 -15.64 -12.71 17.23
CA PRO A 286 -16.70 -13.70 17.44
C PRO A 286 -16.27 -15.12 17.11
#